data_36d2c77a5f45387ebcf950c43367164c
#
_entry.id   36d2c77a5f45387ebcf950c43367164c
#
_cell.length_a   1.000
_cell.length_b   1.000
_cell.length_c   1.000
_cell.angle_alpha   90.00
_cell.angle_beta   90.00
_cell.angle_gamma   90.00
#
_symmetry.space_group_name_H-M   'P 1'
#
loop_
_entity.id
_entity.type
_entity.pdbx_description
1 polymer ?
#
loop_
_entity_poly.entity_id
_entity_poly.type
_entity_poly.pdbx_seq_one_letter_code
_entity_poly.pdbx_strand_id
1 'polypeptide(L)'
;MIADIDIASIITALQSGASWGYRMVFVEMILILPLFFVQDAAGRLGTVGGWGLGEAIYRFYGKWIAIMAALPMAISDFLEYVAEYAGIAIGLYLLGLPIILGLAAVFIVHTAIVLGRRYRKAELLLLPISFLLVVSIAASTLIFHLDIRTIIMIGLSPIQPYGNASFDYLIAANTGAVIMPWMLYFHSGADSRKKLKAADLKMERLETLIGAVISEVLMSIIVLDGMHIKEINGLIDAGQISAALSVFGGYASIVMGIGFIAAGFLALVVVSLGSAWGIMDALNRRSRNSFIKIYLLESAPALLLVILVNNYVSLMITLMVIYTIIIIPSLFFLGRLTSNQECMNGKPLKRYETAIFWVMSLSIVVAGITGIALIV
;
A
#
# COMPACT_ATOMS: atom_id res chain seq x y z
N MET A 1 5.96 -0.63 7.33
CA MET A 1 5.96 0.72 6.76
C MET A 1 6.89 0.89 5.56
N ILE A 2 8.16 0.51 5.57
CA ILE A 2 8.96 0.53 4.30
C ILE A 2 8.39 -0.44 3.23
N ALA A 3 7.67 -1.47 3.64
CA ALA A 3 6.95 -2.37 2.74
C ALA A 3 5.66 -1.77 2.13
N ASP A 4 5.29 -0.57 2.54
CA ASP A 4 4.13 0.16 1.99
C ASP A 4 4.47 0.85 0.66
N ILE A 5 5.75 0.94 0.31
CA ILE A 5 6.21 1.44 -1.00
C ILE A 5 6.25 0.24 -1.96
N ASP A 6 5.09 -0.19 -2.38
CA ASP A 6 4.89 -1.23 -3.39
C ASP A 6 4.94 -0.66 -4.82
N ILE A 7 4.82 -1.51 -5.83
CA ILE A 7 4.90 -1.05 -7.22
C ILE A 7 3.66 -0.24 -7.61
N ALA A 8 2.49 -0.60 -7.12
CA ALA A 8 1.26 0.10 -7.46
C ALA A 8 1.28 1.54 -6.93
N SER A 9 1.80 1.74 -5.72
CA SER A 9 2.04 3.07 -5.13
C SER A 9 3.06 3.87 -5.95
N ILE A 10 4.20 3.27 -6.33
CA ILE A 10 5.22 3.91 -7.17
C ILE A 10 4.61 4.34 -8.51
N ILE A 11 3.87 3.47 -9.19
CA ILE A 11 3.25 3.78 -10.49
C ILE A 11 2.19 4.88 -10.34
N THR A 12 1.39 4.85 -9.28
CA THR A 12 0.39 5.89 -9.02
C THR A 12 1.05 7.25 -8.79
N ALA A 13 2.14 7.31 -8.04
CA ALA A 13 2.91 8.54 -7.82
C ALA A 13 3.58 9.03 -9.12
N LEU A 14 4.20 8.14 -9.91
CA LEU A 14 4.76 8.49 -11.23
C LEU A 14 3.69 9.04 -12.18
N GLN A 15 2.51 8.40 -12.25
CA GLN A 15 1.38 8.89 -13.03
C GLN A 15 0.92 10.27 -12.55
N SER A 16 0.85 10.47 -11.23
CA SER A 16 0.47 11.74 -10.62
C SER A 16 1.44 12.85 -10.99
N GLY A 17 2.73 12.55 -10.99
CA GLY A 17 3.78 13.46 -11.43
C GLY A 17 3.70 13.79 -12.91
N ALA A 18 3.50 12.78 -13.77
CA ALA A 18 3.38 12.96 -15.22
C ALA A 18 2.18 13.84 -15.60
N SER A 19 1.04 13.68 -14.88
CA SER A 19 -0.19 14.41 -15.18
C SER A 19 -0.25 15.80 -14.56
N TRP A 20 0.21 15.99 -13.31
CA TRP A 20 -0.03 17.20 -12.53
C TRP A 20 1.23 17.83 -11.92
N GLY A 21 2.37 17.18 -12.05
CA GLY A 21 3.66 17.70 -11.62
C GLY A 21 3.68 18.09 -10.13
N TYR A 22 4.23 19.27 -9.83
CA TYR A 22 4.39 19.77 -8.46
C TYR A 22 3.10 19.78 -7.63
N ARG A 23 1.93 19.88 -8.26
CA ARG A 23 0.64 19.98 -7.57
C ARG A 23 0.29 18.77 -6.72
N MET A 24 0.76 17.59 -7.15
CA MET A 24 0.50 16.34 -6.42
C MET A 24 1.36 16.18 -5.16
N VAL A 25 2.47 16.92 -5.04
CA VAL A 25 3.30 16.91 -3.83
C VAL A 25 2.50 17.30 -2.57
N PHE A 26 1.57 18.28 -2.68
CA PHE A 26 0.68 18.63 -1.57
C PHE A 26 -0.19 17.43 -1.14
N VAL A 27 -0.67 16.68 -2.10
CA VAL A 27 -1.53 15.51 -1.84
C VAL A 27 -0.77 14.46 -1.06
N GLU A 28 0.45 14.09 -1.50
CA GLU A 28 1.28 13.13 -0.78
C GLU A 28 1.60 13.60 0.65
N MET A 29 2.00 14.85 0.80
CA MET A 29 2.36 15.39 2.12
C MET A 29 1.18 15.44 3.09
N ILE A 30 -0.04 15.71 2.63
CA ILE A 30 -1.23 15.72 3.49
C ILE A 30 -1.66 14.30 3.88
N LEU A 31 -1.35 13.28 3.05
CA LEU A 31 -1.66 11.87 3.32
C LEU A 31 -0.87 11.31 4.51
N ILE A 32 0.22 11.96 4.96
CA ILE A 32 0.89 11.64 6.23
C ILE A 32 -0.12 11.58 7.38
N LEU A 33 -1.09 12.50 7.40
CA LEU A 33 -2.05 12.60 8.51
C LEU A 33 -2.98 11.38 8.58
N PRO A 34 -3.79 11.06 7.54
CA PRO A 34 -4.66 9.90 7.60
C PRO A 34 -3.86 8.59 7.74
N LEU A 35 -2.70 8.44 7.08
CA LEU A 35 -1.84 7.28 7.22
C LEU A 35 -1.42 7.09 8.68
N PHE A 36 -0.84 8.13 9.30
CA PHE A 36 -0.39 8.03 10.69
C PHE A 36 -1.52 7.70 11.66
N PHE A 37 -2.63 8.44 11.64
CA PHE A 37 -3.69 8.26 12.63
C PHE A 37 -4.43 6.93 12.49
N VAL A 38 -4.59 6.42 11.28
CA VAL A 38 -5.23 5.13 11.04
C VAL A 38 -4.29 3.98 11.45
N GLN A 39 -3.01 4.07 11.11
CA GLN A 39 -2.02 3.07 11.50
C GLN A 39 -1.72 3.10 13.00
N ASP A 40 -1.64 4.27 13.65
CA ASP A 40 -1.51 4.40 15.11
C ASP A 40 -2.67 3.69 15.85
N ALA A 41 -3.89 3.81 15.32
CA ALA A 41 -5.03 3.09 15.89
C ALA A 41 -4.88 1.56 15.75
N ALA A 42 -4.38 1.08 14.61
CA ALA A 42 -4.14 -0.35 14.38
C ALA A 42 -3.01 -0.88 15.28
N GLY A 43 -1.87 -0.19 15.35
CA GLY A 43 -0.75 -0.52 16.25
C GLY A 43 -1.18 -0.50 17.70
N ARG A 44 -2.00 0.48 18.11
CA ARG A 44 -2.54 0.57 19.46
C ARG A 44 -3.47 -0.60 19.79
N LEU A 45 -4.31 -1.07 18.85
CA LEU A 45 -5.12 -2.27 19.03
C LEU A 45 -4.24 -3.50 19.31
N GLY A 46 -3.14 -3.66 18.56
CA GLY A 46 -2.17 -4.74 18.75
C GLY A 46 -1.40 -4.63 20.07
N THR A 47 -0.89 -3.44 20.37
CA THR A 47 0.03 -3.19 21.49
C THR A 47 -0.69 -3.09 22.85
N VAL A 48 -1.80 -2.33 22.92
CA VAL A 48 -2.55 -2.10 24.17
C VAL A 48 -3.67 -3.11 24.35
N GLY A 49 -4.43 -3.38 23.28
CA GLY A 49 -5.50 -4.37 23.28
C GLY A 49 -4.96 -5.79 23.31
N GLY A 50 -3.84 -6.04 22.65
CA GLY A 50 -3.26 -7.37 22.50
C GLY A 50 -3.96 -8.21 21.42
N TRP A 51 -4.70 -7.58 20.51
CA TRP A 51 -5.53 -8.22 19.48
C TRP A 51 -5.11 -7.84 18.07
N GLY A 52 -5.10 -8.81 17.15
CA GLY A 52 -5.23 -8.52 15.74
C GLY A 52 -6.65 -8.05 15.43
N LEU A 53 -6.83 -7.19 14.42
CA LEU A 53 -8.13 -6.61 14.08
C LEU A 53 -9.19 -7.68 13.82
N GLY A 54 -8.88 -8.71 13.04
CA GLY A 54 -9.80 -9.83 12.76
C GLY A 54 -10.20 -10.60 14.02
N GLU A 55 -9.23 -10.87 14.93
CA GLU A 55 -9.45 -11.55 16.19
C GLU A 55 -10.33 -10.70 17.13
N ALA A 56 -10.08 -9.39 17.20
CA ALA A 56 -10.89 -8.46 17.99
C ALA A 56 -12.34 -8.41 17.48
N ILE A 57 -12.55 -8.31 16.17
CA ILE A 57 -13.90 -8.32 15.59
C ILE A 57 -14.60 -9.65 15.92
N TYR A 58 -13.91 -10.78 15.77
CA TYR A 58 -14.47 -12.09 16.11
C TYR A 58 -14.91 -12.14 17.59
N ARG A 59 -14.05 -11.67 18.49
CA ARG A 59 -14.28 -11.74 19.93
C ARG A 59 -15.43 -10.83 20.42
N PHE A 60 -15.47 -9.60 19.93
CA PHE A 60 -16.39 -8.56 20.43
C PHE A 60 -17.71 -8.47 19.65
N TYR A 61 -17.73 -8.93 18.39
CA TYR A 61 -18.92 -8.86 17.53
C TYR A 61 -19.39 -10.23 17.01
N GLY A 62 -18.62 -11.28 17.24
CA GLY A 62 -18.98 -12.64 16.85
C GLY A 62 -18.55 -13.04 15.46
N LYS A 63 -18.68 -14.34 15.18
CA LYS A 63 -18.15 -15.01 13.99
C LYS A 63 -18.64 -14.41 12.67
N TRP A 64 -19.94 -14.20 12.55
CA TRP A 64 -20.52 -13.77 11.26
C TRP A 64 -20.11 -12.35 10.89
N ILE A 65 -20.07 -11.44 11.88
CA ILE A 65 -19.60 -10.07 11.67
C ILE A 65 -18.12 -10.06 11.33
N ALA A 66 -17.29 -10.89 11.97
CA ALA A 66 -15.88 -11.00 11.64
C ALA A 66 -15.65 -11.47 10.21
N ILE A 67 -16.42 -12.46 9.74
CA ILE A 67 -16.36 -12.91 8.34
C ILE A 67 -16.78 -11.81 7.37
N MET A 68 -17.89 -11.12 7.65
CA MET A 68 -18.37 -10.03 6.79
C MET A 68 -17.40 -8.85 6.74
N ALA A 69 -16.72 -8.54 7.85
CA ALA A 69 -15.70 -7.49 7.90
C ALA A 69 -14.40 -7.88 7.21
N ALA A 70 -14.03 -9.17 7.26
CA ALA A 70 -12.81 -9.67 6.62
C ALA A 70 -12.99 -9.93 5.11
N LEU A 71 -14.20 -10.09 4.61
CA LEU A 71 -14.45 -10.36 3.18
C LEU A 71 -13.97 -9.22 2.28
N PRO A 72 -14.28 -7.92 2.54
CA PRO A 72 -13.71 -6.82 1.77
C PRO A 72 -12.18 -6.80 1.80
N MET A 73 -11.55 -7.05 2.96
CA MET A 73 -10.11 -7.19 3.06
C MET A 73 -9.59 -8.32 2.16
N ALA A 74 -10.18 -9.50 2.21
CA ALA A 74 -9.76 -10.63 1.38
C ALA A 74 -9.89 -10.33 -0.12
N ILE A 75 -10.92 -9.56 -0.52
CA ILE A 75 -11.06 -9.08 -1.90
C ILE A 75 -9.95 -8.09 -2.25
N SER A 76 -9.66 -7.12 -1.37
CA SER A 76 -8.56 -6.18 -1.63
C SER A 76 -7.22 -6.89 -1.72
N ASP A 77 -6.98 -7.88 -0.87
CA ASP A 77 -5.73 -8.63 -0.84
C ASP A 77 -5.56 -9.47 -2.12
N PHE A 78 -6.63 -10.10 -2.59
CA PHE A 78 -6.62 -10.76 -3.90
C PHE A 78 -6.28 -9.78 -5.02
N LEU A 79 -6.87 -8.58 -5.02
CA LEU A 79 -6.59 -7.54 -6.01
C LEU A 79 -5.17 -6.99 -5.86
N GLU A 80 -4.64 -6.96 -4.64
CA GLU A 80 -3.25 -6.58 -4.37
C GLU A 80 -2.25 -7.58 -4.98
N TYR A 81 -2.50 -8.88 -4.85
CA TYR A 81 -1.71 -9.87 -5.59
C TYR A 81 -1.73 -9.60 -7.09
N VAL A 82 -2.88 -9.21 -7.66
CA VAL A 82 -2.98 -8.87 -9.09
C VAL A 82 -2.14 -7.65 -9.40
N ALA A 83 -2.20 -6.59 -8.58
CA ALA A 83 -1.42 -5.36 -8.75
C ALA A 83 0.09 -5.65 -8.71
N GLU A 84 0.54 -6.42 -7.72
CA GLU A 84 1.95 -6.74 -7.58
C GLU A 84 2.48 -7.63 -8.72
N TYR A 85 1.71 -8.63 -9.16
CA TYR A 85 2.08 -9.40 -10.36
C TYR A 85 2.08 -8.52 -11.62
N ALA A 86 1.18 -7.55 -11.74
CA ALA A 86 1.17 -6.60 -12.86
C ALA A 86 2.42 -5.70 -12.84
N GLY A 87 2.82 -5.22 -11.66
CA GLY A 87 4.06 -4.46 -11.50
C GLY A 87 5.31 -5.27 -11.83
N ILE A 88 5.38 -6.53 -11.38
CA ILE A 88 6.45 -7.46 -11.76
C ILE A 88 6.46 -7.70 -13.28
N ALA A 89 5.28 -7.79 -13.92
CA ALA A 89 5.18 -7.94 -15.38
C ALA A 89 5.79 -6.72 -16.11
N ILE A 90 5.56 -5.49 -15.61
CA ILE A 90 6.24 -4.30 -16.13
C ILE A 90 7.75 -4.40 -15.92
N GLY A 91 8.21 -4.83 -14.75
CA GLY A 91 9.64 -5.04 -14.50
C GLY A 91 10.28 -6.05 -15.47
N LEU A 92 9.61 -7.17 -15.74
CA LEU A 92 10.04 -8.17 -16.72
C LEU A 92 10.07 -7.59 -18.14
N TYR A 93 9.06 -6.81 -18.51
CA TYR A 93 8.98 -6.12 -19.80
C TYR A 93 10.16 -5.16 -20.02
N LEU A 94 10.47 -4.34 -18.99
CA LEU A 94 11.60 -3.40 -19.04
C LEU A 94 12.97 -4.11 -19.20
N LEU A 95 13.08 -5.35 -18.71
CA LEU A 95 14.28 -6.18 -18.88
C LEU A 95 14.29 -6.97 -20.20
N GLY A 96 13.23 -6.88 -21.02
CA GLY A 96 13.10 -7.68 -22.24
C GLY A 96 12.89 -9.17 -21.98
N LEU A 97 12.42 -9.56 -20.79
CA LEU A 97 12.18 -10.94 -20.39
C LEU A 97 10.76 -11.40 -20.76
N PRO A 98 10.55 -12.70 -21.06
CA PRO A 98 9.23 -13.22 -21.37
C PRO A 98 8.31 -13.17 -20.16
N ILE A 99 7.27 -12.33 -20.19
CA ILE A 99 6.40 -12.01 -19.05
C ILE A 99 5.79 -13.28 -18.45
N ILE A 100 5.16 -14.14 -19.26
CA ILE A 100 4.45 -15.33 -18.75
C ILE A 100 5.40 -16.29 -18.02
N LEU A 101 6.57 -16.55 -18.58
CA LEU A 101 7.57 -17.44 -17.98
C LEU A 101 8.16 -16.80 -16.70
N GLY A 102 8.43 -15.50 -16.75
CA GLY A 102 8.92 -14.74 -15.60
C GLY A 102 7.93 -14.74 -14.44
N LEU A 103 6.65 -14.47 -14.70
CA LEU A 103 5.59 -14.52 -13.69
C LEU A 103 5.41 -15.93 -13.11
N ALA A 104 5.47 -16.97 -13.93
CA ALA A 104 5.43 -18.34 -13.47
C ALA A 104 6.61 -18.68 -12.55
N ALA A 105 7.82 -18.25 -12.91
CA ALA A 105 9.00 -18.42 -12.06
C ALA A 105 8.87 -17.66 -10.72
N VAL A 106 8.40 -16.41 -10.76
CA VAL A 106 8.13 -15.60 -9.56
C VAL A 106 7.11 -16.31 -8.66
N PHE A 107 5.99 -16.81 -9.21
CA PHE A 107 4.99 -17.53 -8.42
C PHE A 107 5.56 -18.79 -7.75
N ILE A 108 6.36 -19.58 -8.46
CA ILE A 108 6.99 -20.79 -7.90
C ILE A 108 7.93 -20.42 -6.74
N VAL A 109 8.80 -19.43 -6.94
CA VAL A 109 9.76 -18.98 -5.92
C VAL A 109 9.03 -18.36 -4.72
N HIS A 110 8.04 -17.51 -4.98
CA HIS A 110 7.20 -16.89 -3.94
C HIS A 110 6.49 -17.96 -3.11
N THR A 111 5.83 -18.92 -3.76
CA THR A 111 5.18 -20.06 -3.09
C THR A 111 6.17 -20.87 -2.24
N ALA A 112 7.36 -21.16 -2.76
CA ALA A 112 8.38 -21.90 -2.01
C ALA A 112 8.85 -21.14 -0.77
N ILE A 113 8.97 -19.80 -0.83
CA ILE A 113 9.36 -18.95 0.30
C ILE A 113 8.26 -18.89 1.35
N VAL A 114 7.01 -18.63 0.93
CA VAL A 114 5.86 -18.48 1.83
C VAL A 114 5.56 -19.81 2.53
N LEU A 115 5.49 -20.91 1.80
CA LEU A 115 5.24 -22.25 2.37
C LEU A 115 6.42 -22.76 3.19
N GLY A 116 7.66 -22.40 2.81
CA GLY A 116 8.87 -22.74 3.53
C GLY A 116 9.11 -21.89 4.79
N ARG A 117 8.27 -20.89 5.09
CA ARG A 117 8.44 -19.92 6.17
C ARG A 117 9.80 -19.20 6.12
N ARG A 118 10.33 -18.99 4.91
CA ARG A 118 11.63 -18.34 4.68
C ARG A 118 11.52 -16.84 4.41
N TYR A 119 10.35 -16.25 4.71
CA TYR A 119 10.05 -14.84 4.44
C TYR A 119 11.09 -13.88 4.99
N ARG A 120 11.63 -14.09 6.21
CA ARG A 120 12.68 -13.23 6.77
C ARG A 120 13.97 -13.24 5.93
N LYS A 121 14.30 -14.38 5.32
CA LYS A 121 15.47 -14.46 4.43
C LYS A 121 15.21 -13.73 3.11
N ALA A 122 14.01 -13.87 2.56
CA ALA A 122 13.59 -13.15 1.36
C ALA A 122 13.57 -11.64 1.61
N GLU A 123 12.98 -11.20 2.72
CA GLU A 123 12.97 -9.81 3.16
C GLU A 123 14.38 -9.23 3.25
N LEU A 124 15.30 -9.90 3.95
CA LEU A 124 16.69 -9.46 4.10
C LEU A 124 17.46 -9.38 2.77
N LEU A 125 17.07 -10.18 1.77
CA LEU A 125 17.68 -10.15 0.44
C LEU A 125 17.06 -9.07 -0.47
N LEU A 126 15.74 -8.95 -0.45
CA LEU A 126 15.00 -8.09 -1.40
C LEU A 126 14.90 -6.64 -0.93
N LEU A 127 14.84 -6.42 0.37
CA LEU A 127 14.73 -5.06 0.93
C LEU A 127 15.88 -4.13 0.50
N PRO A 128 17.16 -4.54 0.47
CA PRO A 128 18.23 -3.70 -0.06
C PRO A 128 18.06 -3.38 -1.55
N ILE A 129 17.53 -4.31 -2.35
CA ILE A 129 17.31 -4.11 -3.79
C ILE A 129 16.17 -3.15 -4.03
N SER A 130 15.04 -3.32 -3.31
CA SER A 130 13.91 -2.38 -3.35
C SER A 130 14.32 -1.00 -2.86
N PHE A 131 15.12 -0.93 -1.80
CA PHE A 131 15.67 0.32 -1.30
C PHE A 131 16.60 1.00 -2.32
N LEU A 132 17.39 0.22 -3.06
CA LEU A 132 18.23 0.74 -4.13
C LEU A 132 17.40 1.41 -5.23
N LEU A 133 16.24 0.86 -5.59
CA LEU A 133 15.32 1.51 -6.53
C LEU A 133 14.89 2.88 -6.01
N VAL A 134 14.43 2.94 -4.77
CA VAL A 134 13.97 4.21 -4.15
C VAL A 134 15.10 5.24 -4.09
N VAL A 135 16.30 4.80 -3.71
CA VAL A 135 17.51 5.66 -3.71
C VAL A 135 17.85 6.12 -5.12
N SER A 136 17.70 5.25 -6.13
CA SER A 136 17.95 5.61 -7.54
C SER A 136 16.97 6.68 -8.02
N ILE A 137 15.68 6.55 -7.68
CA ILE A 137 14.65 7.55 -7.99
C ILE A 137 14.97 8.87 -7.28
N ALA A 138 15.29 8.83 -5.98
CA ALA A 138 15.66 10.03 -5.24
C ALA A 138 16.92 10.71 -5.80
N ALA A 139 17.92 9.93 -6.20
CA ALA A 139 19.13 10.46 -6.84
C ALA A 139 18.82 11.08 -8.21
N SER A 140 17.95 10.43 -9.01
CA SER A 140 17.47 10.97 -10.28
C SER A 140 16.84 12.34 -10.09
N THR A 141 15.89 12.43 -9.16
CA THR A 141 15.19 13.67 -8.83
C THR A 141 16.15 14.79 -8.40
N LEU A 142 17.21 14.49 -7.64
CA LEU A 142 18.20 15.48 -7.22
C LEU A 142 19.12 15.97 -8.35
N ILE A 143 19.37 15.13 -9.35
CA ILE A 143 20.17 15.47 -10.54
C ILE A 143 19.36 16.34 -11.51
N PHE A 144 18.07 16.09 -11.63
CA PHE A 144 17.18 17.02 -12.32
C PHE A 144 17.11 18.33 -11.56
N HIS A 145 17.25 19.46 -12.26
CA HIS A 145 17.23 20.78 -11.66
C HIS A 145 15.82 21.08 -11.12
N LEU A 146 15.57 20.72 -9.85
CA LEU A 146 14.30 21.00 -9.18
C LEU A 146 14.18 22.52 -8.93
N ASP A 147 13.07 23.08 -9.33
CA ASP A 147 12.71 24.44 -8.93
C ASP A 147 12.11 24.43 -7.52
N ILE A 148 12.99 24.58 -6.51
CA ILE A 148 12.61 24.61 -5.09
C ILE A 148 11.55 25.69 -4.83
N ARG A 149 11.61 26.82 -5.54
CA ARG A 149 10.63 27.90 -5.40
C ARG A 149 9.24 27.42 -5.82
N THR A 150 9.14 26.71 -6.94
CA THR A 150 7.89 26.15 -7.43
C THR A 150 7.38 25.02 -6.52
N ILE A 151 8.27 24.18 -5.96
CA ILE A 151 7.88 23.19 -4.96
C ILE A 151 7.22 23.86 -3.75
N ILE A 152 7.81 24.93 -3.21
CA ILE A 152 7.27 25.63 -2.04
C ILE A 152 5.96 26.36 -2.39
N MET A 153 5.90 27.05 -3.52
CA MET A 153 4.75 27.91 -3.86
C MET A 153 3.56 27.14 -4.41
N ILE A 154 3.79 26.07 -5.15
CA ILE A 154 2.74 25.25 -5.81
C ILE A 154 2.63 23.89 -5.11
N GLY A 155 3.76 23.21 -4.91
CA GLY A 155 3.81 21.84 -4.39
C GLY A 155 3.39 21.73 -2.92
N LEU A 156 3.58 22.76 -2.11
CA LEU A 156 3.12 22.81 -0.72
C LEU A 156 1.89 23.71 -0.52
N SER A 157 1.32 24.26 -1.58
CA SER A 157 0.12 25.07 -1.52
C SER A 157 -1.12 24.21 -1.30
N PRO A 158 -2.04 24.57 -0.39
CA PRO A 158 -3.33 23.91 -0.26
C PRO A 158 -4.31 24.27 -1.39
N ILE A 159 -3.97 25.27 -2.22
CA ILE A 159 -4.82 25.71 -3.33
C ILE A 159 -4.48 24.87 -4.56
N GLN A 160 -5.25 23.81 -4.77
CA GLN A 160 -5.09 22.87 -5.87
C GLN A 160 -6.33 22.86 -6.77
N PRO A 161 -6.27 22.27 -7.97
CA PRO A 161 -7.40 22.25 -8.91
C PRO A 161 -8.47 21.23 -8.53
N TYR A 162 -8.92 21.25 -7.29
CA TYR A 162 -10.01 20.40 -6.80
C TYR A 162 -11.26 20.58 -7.67
N GLY A 163 -11.96 19.48 -7.93
CA GLY A 163 -13.11 19.43 -8.85
C GLY A 163 -12.71 19.14 -10.30
N ASN A 164 -11.41 19.05 -10.62
CA ASN A 164 -10.98 18.49 -11.90
C ASN A 164 -10.98 16.95 -11.83
N ALA A 165 -11.71 16.31 -12.73
CA ALA A 165 -11.91 14.86 -12.71
C ALA A 165 -10.60 14.06 -12.64
N SER A 166 -9.61 14.39 -13.50
CA SER A 166 -8.32 13.69 -13.50
C SER A 166 -7.53 13.93 -12.21
N PHE A 167 -7.57 15.15 -11.65
CA PHE A 167 -6.89 15.47 -10.41
C PHE A 167 -7.51 14.73 -9.22
N ASP A 168 -8.84 14.79 -9.09
CA ASP A 168 -9.58 14.16 -7.99
C ASP A 168 -9.49 12.62 -8.06
N TYR A 169 -9.46 12.06 -9.28
CA TYR A 169 -9.21 10.62 -9.49
C TYR A 169 -7.84 10.19 -8.95
N LEU A 170 -6.79 10.98 -9.22
CA LEU A 170 -5.44 10.70 -8.73
C LEU A 170 -5.30 10.96 -7.21
N ILE A 171 -6.05 11.92 -6.62
CA ILE A 171 -6.15 12.02 -5.16
C ILE A 171 -6.69 10.72 -4.57
N ALA A 172 -7.77 10.19 -5.13
CA ALA A 172 -8.35 8.93 -4.66
C ALA A 172 -7.37 7.76 -4.84
N ALA A 173 -6.68 7.69 -5.97
CA ALA A 173 -5.70 6.64 -6.25
C ALA A 173 -4.52 6.69 -5.26
N ASN A 174 -3.91 7.85 -5.02
CA ASN A 174 -2.83 7.99 -4.04
C ASN A 174 -3.33 7.71 -2.61
N THR A 175 -4.54 8.15 -2.25
CA THR A 175 -5.14 7.82 -0.94
C THR A 175 -5.27 6.32 -0.75
N GLY A 176 -5.72 5.58 -1.77
CA GLY A 176 -5.84 4.13 -1.71
C GLY A 176 -4.51 3.40 -1.77
N ALA A 177 -3.51 3.95 -2.45
CA ALA A 177 -2.15 3.44 -2.48
C ALA A 177 -1.46 3.51 -1.10
N VAL A 178 -1.77 4.55 -0.34
CA VAL A 178 -1.15 4.82 0.97
C VAL A 178 -1.83 4.05 2.11
N ILE A 179 -3.15 3.82 2.03
CA ILE A 179 -3.93 3.24 3.14
C ILE A 179 -4.75 2.07 2.63
N MET A 180 -4.19 0.88 2.73
CA MET A 180 -4.82 -0.37 2.28
C MET A 180 -5.44 -1.18 3.43
N PRO A 181 -6.52 -1.93 3.18
CA PRO A 181 -7.18 -2.73 4.22
C PRO A 181 -6.25 -3.71 4.93
N TRP A 182 -5.43 -4.47 4.20
CA TRP A 182 -4.55 -5.49 4.76
C TRP A 182 -3.54 -4.95 5.77
N MET A 183 -3.08 -3.72 5.58
CA MET A 183 -2.11 -3.08 6.47
C MET A 183 -2.63 -2.99 7.90
N LEU A 184 -3.93 -2.71 8.09
CA LEU A 184 -4.55 -2.59 9.41
C LEU A 184 -4.59 -3.94 10.15
N TYR A 185 -4.90 -5.01 9.41
CA TYR A 185 -4.89 -6.37 9.93
C TYR A 185 -3.47 -6.85 10.22
N PHE A 186 -2.54 -6.55 9.31
CA PHE A 186 -1.12 -6.90 9.47
C PHE A 186 -0.50 -6.18 10.67
N HIS A 187 -0.65 -4.86 10.75
CA HIS A 187 -0.03 -4.05 11.81
C HIS A 187 -0.53 -4.49 13.19
N SER A 188 -1.85 -4.47 13.40
CA SER A 188 -2.45 -4.92 14.68
C SER A 188 -2.08 -6.38 15.00
N GLY A 189 -2.13 -7.26 14.01
CA GLY A 189 -1.79 -8.67 14.16
C GLY A 189 -0.31 -8.91 14.45
N ALA A 190 0.59 -8.18 13.82
CA ALA A 190 2.04 -8.29 14.04
C ALA A 190 2.42 -7.86 15.46
N ASP A 191 1.89 -6.74 15.94
CA ASP A 191 2.18 -6.22 17.28
C ASP A 191 1.61 -7.12 18.36
N SER A 192 0.39 -7.64 18.18
CA SER A 192 -0.19 -8.65 19.05
C SER A 192 0.68 -9.92 19.13
N ARG A 193 1.18 -10.41 17.98
CA ARG A 193 2.04 -11.62 17.92
C ARG A 193 3.44 -11.38 18.48
N LYS A 194 3.99 -10.17 18.36
CA LYS A 194 5.23 -9.74 19.04
C LYS A 194 5.04 -9.62 20.54
N LYS A 195 3.78 -9.67 21.03
CA LYS A 195 3.40 -9.49 22.45
C LYS A 195 3.85 -8.14 23.01
N LEU A 196 3.78 -7.11 22.19
CA LEU A 196 4.00 -5.74 22.66
C LEU A 196 2.99 -5.39 23.74
N LYS A 197 3.37 -4.46 24.60
CA LYS A 197 2.58 -4.04 25.77
C LYS A 197 2.31 -2.54 25.74
N ALA A 198 1.38 -2.09 26.55
CA ALA A 198 1.08 -0.66 26.69
C ALA A 198 2.32 0.21 27.04
N ALA A 199 3.39 -0.37 27.59
CA ALA A 199 4.65 0.33 27.83
C ALA A 199 5.40 0.64 26.52
N ASP A 200 5.22 -0.17 25.50
CA ASP A 200 5.90 -0.06 24.21
C ASP A 200 5.17 0.92 23.27
N LEU A 201 3.94 1.32 23.61
CA LEU A 201 3.07 2.16 22.76
C LEU A 201 3.75 3.46 22.28
N LYS A 202 4.57 4.08 23.15
CA LYS A 202 5.25 5.33 22.75
C LYS A 202 6.27 5.10 21.64
N MET A 203 6.98 3.99 21.68
CA MET A 203 7.96 3.64 20.65
C MET A 203 7.25 3.22 19.37
N GLU A 204 6.19 2.41 19.46
CA GLU A 204 5.37 1.97 18.34
C GLU A 204 4.79 3.19 17.59
N ARG A 205 4.19 4.16 18.32
CA ARG A 205 3.71 5.42 17.72
C ARG A 205 4.80 6.22 17.00
N LEU A 206 6.00 6.27 17.59
CA LEU A 206 7.14 6.96 16.97
C LEU A 206 7.58 6.25 15.68
N GLU A 207 7.67 4.94 15.70
CA GLU A 207 7.99 4.13 14.52
C GLU A 207 6.93 4.32 13.43
N THR A 208 5.66 4.34 13.78
CA THR A 208 4.54 4.59 12.87
C THR A 208 4.60 6.00 12.27
N LEU A 209 4.87 7.03 13.09
CA LEU A 209 5.02 8.41 12.60
C LEU A 209 6.20 8.56 11.65
N ILE A 210 7.36 8.04 12.04
CA ILE A 210 8.57 8.09 11.21
C ILE A 210 8.32 7.36 9.89
N GLY A 211 7.69 6.18 9.94
CA GLY A 211 7.32 5.43 8.76
C GLY A 211 6.39 6.20 7.83
N ALA A 212 5.33 6.80 8.36
CA ALA A 212 4.39 7.60 7.57
C ALA A 212 5.07 8.81 6.92
N VAL A 213 5.92 9.53 7.65
CA VAL A 213 6.64 10.69 7.10
C VAL A 213 7.62 10.25 6.02
N ILE A 214 8.40 9.20 6.25
CA ILE A 214 9.37 8.71 5.26
C ILE A 214 8.65 8.23 4.00
N SER A 215 7.56 7.47 4.14
CA SER A 215 6.78 6.95 3.02
C SER A 215 6.29 8.09 2.12
N GLU A 216 5.60 9.08 2.68
CA GLU A 216 4.99 10.16 1.89
C GLU A 216 6.03 11.15 1.35
N VAL A 217 7.14 11.36 2.04
CA VAL A 217 8.27 12.13 1.49
C VAL A 217 8.86 11.41 0.27
N LEU A 218 9.03 10.08 0.34
CA LEU A 218 9.51 9.29 -0.79
C LEU A 218 8.49 9.29 -1.93
N MET A 219 7.18 9.18 -1.65
CA MET A 219 6.14 9.31 -2.67
C MET A 219 6.15 10.70 -3.33
N SER A 220 6.34 11.78 -2.55
CA SER A 220 6.51 13.12 -3.11
C SER A 220 7.72 13.22 -4.04
N ILE A 221 8.82 12.56 -3.73
CA ILE A 221 10.01 12.49 -4.59
C ILE A 221 9.69 11.72 -5.88
N ILE A 222 8.96 10.61 -5.79
CA ILE A 222 8.54 9.82 -6.96
C ILE A 222 7.58 10.63 -7.85
N VAL A 223 6.68 11.41 -7.26
CA VAL A 223 5.84 12.37 -8.01
C VAL A 223 6.70 13.35 -8.82
N LEU A 224 7.74 13.94 -8.19
CA LEU A 224 8.63 14.87 -8.90
C LEU A 224 9.39 14.18 -10.03
N ASP A 225 9.80 12.94 -9.85
CA ASP A 225 10.49 12.16 -10.87
C ASP A 225 9.55 11.79 -12.04
N GLY A 226 8.26 11.54 -11.73
CA GLY A 226 7.21 11.27 -12.71
C GLY A 226 7.01 12.41 -13.73
N MET A 227 7.37 13.64 -13.40
CA MET A 227 7.32 14.78 -14.35
C MET A 227 8.17 14.59 -15.58
N HIS A 228 9.13 13.68 -15.58
CA HIS A 228 10.01 13.35 -16.70
C HIS A 228 9.42 12.27 -17.60
N ILE A 229 8.28 11.68 -17.24
CA ILE A 229 7.57 10.68 -18.03
C ILE A 229 6.50 11.39 -18.86
N LYS A 230 6.41 11.00 -20.13
CA LYS A 230 5.34 11.47 -21.00
C LYS A 230 4.16 10.51 -20.90
N GLU A 231 2.99 11.03 -20.52
CA GLU A 231 1.76 10.26 -20.60
C GLU A 231 1.21 10.16 -22.02
N ILE A 232 0.53 9.06 -22.32
CA ILE A 232 -0.13 8.80 -23.60
C ILE A 232 -1.60 8.51 -23.30
N ASN A 233 -2.50 9.27 -23.92
CA ASN A 233 -3.95 9.15 -23.70
C ASN A 233 -4.35 9.23 -22.22
N GLY A 234 -3.70 10.10 -21.44
CA GLY A 234 -3.98 10.31 -20.03
C GLY A 234 -3.30 9.32 -19.08
N LEU A 235 -2.51 8.37 -19.60
CA LEU A 235 -1.77 7.40 -18.78
C LEU A 235 -0.29 7.37 -19.19
N ILE A 236 0.57 7.00 -18.25
CA ILE A 236 1.96 6.67 -18.54
C ILE A 236 2.03 5.32 -19.29
N ASP A 237 2.91 5.23 -20.26
CA ASP A 237 3.17 3.97 -20.95
C ASP A 237 4.17 3.12 -20.15
N ALA A 238 3.88 1.82 -20.00
CA ALA A 238 4.74 0.90 -19.26
C ALA A 238 6.18 0.85 -19.81
N GLY A 239 6.36 1.03 -21.12
CA GLY A 239 7.68 1.08 -21.75
C GLY A 239 8.45 2.37 -21.45
N GLN A 240 7.75 3.44 -21.07
CA GLN A 240 8.36 4.75 -20.77
C GLN A 240 8.59 4.98 -19.27
N ILE A 241 8.13 4.09 -18.38
CA ILE A 241 8.32 4.23 -16.92
C ILE A 241 9.81 4.43 -16.57
N SER A 242 10.71 3.79 -17.30
CA SER A 242 12.16 3.97 -17.09
C SER A 242 12.66 5.39 -17.40
N ALA A 243 11.86 6.26 -18.05
CA ALA A 243 12.23 7.65 -18.28
C ALA A 243 12.39 8.43 -16.97
N ALA A 244 11.72 8.01 -15.88
CA ALA A 244 11.94 8.51 -14.52
C ALA A 244 13.41 8.40 -14.09
N LEU A 245 14.12 7.39 -14.57
CA LEU A 245 15.55 7.16 -14.31
C LEU A 245 16.45 7.52 -15.49
N SER A 246 16.00 8.40 -16.40
CA SER A 246 16.73 8.74 -17.63
C SER A 246 18.14 9.28 -17.40
N VAL A 247 18.44 9.83 -16.21
CA VAL A 247 19.81 10.24 -15.82
C VAL A 247 20.82 9.07 -15.83
N PHE A 248 20.35 7.83 -15.69
CA PHE A 248 21.19 6.63 -15.78
C PHE A 248 21.34 6.11 -17.21
N GLY A 249 20.84 6.85 -18.22
CA GLY A 249 20.98 6.52 -19.64
C GLY A 249 20.48 5.10 -19.96
N GLY A 250 21.29 4.31 -20.66
CA GLY A 250 20.93 2.93 -21.05
C GLY A 250 20.69 1.95 -19.89
N TYR A 251 21.07 2.28 -18.66
CA TYR A 251 20.85 1.43 -17.49
C TYR A 251 19.49 1.70 -16.82
N ALA A 252 18.78 2.75 -17.19
CA ALA A 252 17.50 3.14 -16.58
C ALA A 252 16.49 1.98 -16.55
N SER A 253 16.27 1.31 -17.66
CA SER A 253 15.34 0.16 -17.77
C SER A 253 15.79 -1.03 -16.92
N ILE A 254 17.11 -1.25 -16.78
CA ILE A 254 17.64 -2.34 -15.97
C ILE A 254 17.42 -2.07 -14.49
N VAL A 255 17.76 -0.87 -14.03
CA VAL A 255 17.58 -0.46 -12.61
C VAL A 255 16.10 -0.51 -12.24
N MET A 256 15.25 0.10 -13.08
CA MET A 256 13.79 0.11 -12.84
C MET A 256 13.20 -1.30 -12.87
N GLY A 257 13.56 -2.11 -13.87
CA GLY A 257 13.05 -3.47 -14.02
C GLY A 257 13.42 -4.39 -12.85
N ILE A 258 14.69 -4.40 -12.43
CA ILE A 258 15.14 -5.17 -11.26
C ILE A 258 14.46 -4.66 -9.99
N GLY A 259 14.39 -3.34 -9.83
CA GLY A 259 13.75 -2.71 -8.69
C GLY A 259 12.26 -3.08 -8.58
N PHE A 260 11.52 -3.03 -9.67
CA PHE A 260 10.11 -3.43 -9.72
C PHE A 260 9.92 -4.90 -9.36
N ILE A 261 10.72 -5.81 -9.94
CA ILE A 261 10.64 -7.23 -9.58
C ILE A 261 10.92 -7.44 -8.10
N ALA A 262 11.91 -6.76 -7.54
CA ALA A 262 12.26 -6.90 -6.12
C ALA A 262 11.19 -6.30 -5.19
N ALA A 263 10.68 -5.11 -5.50
CA ALA A 263 9.65 -4.43 -4.72
C ALA A 263 8.34 -5.25 -4.71
N GLY A 264 7.86 -5.65 -5.91
CA GLY A 264 6.65 -6.47 -6.01
C GLY A 264 6.79 -7.84 -5.38
N PHE A 265 7.96 -8.48 -5.48
CA PHE A 265 8.18 -9.73 -4.80
C PHE A 265 8.15 -9.59 -3.28
N LEU A 266 8.75 -8.51 -2.75
CA LEU A 266 8.72 -8.21 -1.32
C LEU A 266 7.28 -7.94 -0.86
N ALA A 267 6.53 -7.13 -1.59
CA ALA A 267 5.13 -6.84 -1.31
C ALA A 267 4.27 -8.12 -1.34
N LEU A 268 4.42 -8.99 -2.35
CA LEU A 268 3.75 -10.29 -2.40
C LEU A 268 3.98 -11.13 -1.14
N VAL A 269 5.21 -11.15 -0.60
CA VAL A 269 5.53 -11.88 0.63
C VAL A 269 4.82 -11.29 1.83
N VAL A 270 4.79 -9.96 1.97
CA VAL A 270 4.16 -9.27 3.11
C VAL A 270 2.63 -9.36 3.05
N VAL A 271 2.04 -9.15 1.88
CA VAL A 271 0.59 -9.31 1.64
C VAL A 271 0.15 -10.74 1.96
N SER A 272 0.94 -11.76 1.56
CA SER A 272 0.64 -13.16 1.88
C SER A 272 0.53 -13.43 3.39
N LEU A 273 1.34 -12.75 4.19
CA LEU A 273 1.29 -12.88 5.65
C LEU A 273 0.11 -12.10 6.23
N GLY A 274 -0.08 -10.84 5.79
CA GLY A 274 -1.14 -9.96 6.27
C GLY A 274 -2.52 -10.52 6.00
N SER A 275 -2.79 -10.88 4.77
CA SER A 275 -4.05 -11.47 4.32
C SER A 275 -4.35 -12.79 5.05
N ALA A 276 -3.44 -13.76 4.96
CA ALA A 276 -3.68 -15.05 5.59
C ALA A 276 -3.87 -14.93 7.12
N TRP A 277 -3.14 -14.05 7.80
CA TRP A 277 -3.35 -13.82 9.24
C TRP A 277 -4.69 -13.16 9.51
N GLY A 278 -5.06 -12.12 8.77
CA GLY A 278 -6.33 -11.43 8.94
C GLY A 278 -7.54 -12.34 8.76
N ILE A 279 -7.55 -13.13 7.68
CA ILE A 279 -8.62 -14.10 7.40
C ILE A 279 -8.63 -15.22 8.44
N MET A 280 -7.47 -15.76 8.81
CA MET A 280 -7.38 -16.80 9.84
C MET A 280 -7.89 -16.31 11.19
N ASP A 281 -7.56 -15.10 11.58
CA ASP A 281 -8.00 -14.48 12.83
C ASP A 281 -9.52 -14.26 12.80
N ALA A 282 -10.09 -13.75 11.71
CA ALA A 282 -11.53 -13.59 11.52
C ALA A 282 -12.30 -14.91 11.52
N LEU A 283 -11.68 -15.99 11.05
CA LEU A 283 -12.26 -17.36 11.05
C LEU A 283 -11.96 -18.12 12.35
N ASN A 284 -11.21 -17.54 13.27
CA ASN A 284 -10.67 -18.22 14.46
C ASN A 284 -9.96 -19.55 14.09
N ARG A 285 -9.12 -19.51 13.07
CA ARG A 285 -8.34 -20.67 12.59
C ARG A 285 -6.86 -20.40 12.80
N ARG A 286 -6.11 -21.39 13.29
CA ARG A 286 -4.65 -21.25 13.56
C ARG A 286 -3.82 -22.35 12.90
N SER A 287 -4.42 -23.15 12.01
CA SER A 287 -3.73 -24.27 11.39
C SER A 287 -2.89 -23.85 10.19
N ARG A 288 -1.75 -24.53 9.97
CA ARG A 288 -0.91 -24.36 8.77
C ARG A 288 -1.69 -24.63 7.49
N ASN A 289 -2.56 -25.62 7.50
CA ASN A 289 -3.36 -25.96 6.33
C ASN A 289 -4.34 -24.83 5.95
N SER A 290 -4.90 -24.12 6.93
CA SER A 290 -5.73 -22.94 6.68
C SER A 290 -4.91 -21.83 6.01
N PHE A 291 -3.70 -21.56 6.52
CA PHE A 291 -2.78 -20.58 5.91
C PHE A 291 -2.50 -20.92 4.43
N ILE A 292 -2.10 -22.16 4.15
CA ILE A 292 -1.78 -22.60 2.78
C ILE A 292 -2.99 -22.46 1.85
N LYS A 293 -4.18 -22.85 2.32
CA LYS A 293 -5.42 -22.77 1.51
C LYS A 293 -5.77 -21.31 1.17
N ILE A 294 -5.71 -20.40 2.15
CA ILE A 294 -5.99 -18.97 1.94
C ILE A 294 -5.00 -18.41 0.95
N TYR A 295 -3.70 -18.57 1.20
CA TYR A 295 -2.64 -18.11 0.32
C TYR A 295 -2.82 -18.56 -1.13
N LEU A 296 -3.05 -19.87 -1.36
CA LEU A 296 -3.22 -20.39 -2.71
C LEU A 296 -4.53 -19.94 -3.37
N LEU A 297 -5.59 -19.74 -2.59
CA LEU A 297 -6.89 -19.28 -3.09
C LEU A 297 -6.80 -17.83 -3.61
N GLU A 298 -5.93 -17.02 -3.05
CA GLU A 298 -5.71 -15.63 -3.48
C GLU A 298 -4.64 -15.54 -4.56
N SER A 299 -3.45 -16.07 -4.28
CA SER A 299 -2.27 -15.86 -5.11
C SER A 299 -2.35 -16.55 -6.49
N ALA A 300 -2.89 -17.77 -6.59
CA ALA A 300 -2.91 -18.49 -7.86
C ALA A 300 -3.95 -17.94 -8.87
N PRO A 301 -5.20 -17.60 -8.48
CA PRO A 301 -6.12 -16.93 -9.40
C PRO A 301 -5.67 -15.53 -9.79
N ALA A 302 -5.00 -14.79 -8.89
CA ALA A 302 -4.46 -13.47 -9.18
C ALA A 302 -3.40 -13.53 -10.30
N LEU A 303 -2.50 -14.52 -10.25
CA LEU A 303 -1.54 -14.76 -11.32
C LEU A 303 -2.22 -15.01 -12.67
N LEU A 304 -3.29 -15.83 -12.67
CA LEU A 304 -4.03 -16.11 -13.90
C LEU A 304 -4.75 -14.87 -14.43
N LEU A 305 -5.29 -14.04 -13.53
CA LEU A 305 -5.99 -12.83 -13.92
C LEU A 305 -5.03 -11.82 -14.57
N VAL A 306 -3.84 -11.65 -14.03
CA VAL A 306 -2.88 -10.66 -14.58
C VAL A 306 -2.42 -10.99 -16.00
N ILE A 307 -2.37 -12.29 -16.36
CA ILE A 307 -2.01 -12.72 -17.71
C ILE A 307 -3.05 -12.26 -18.76
N LEU A 308 -4.30 -12.02 -18.33
CA LEU A 308 -5.41 -11.59 -19.19
C LEU A 308 -5.52 -10.07 -19.30
N VAL A 309 -4.74 -9.32 -18.54
CA VAL A 309 -4.79 -7.85 -18.52
C VAL A 309 -3.92 -7.27 -19.63
N ASN A 310 -4.47 -6.28 -20.36
CA ASN A 310 -3.77 -5.60 -21.43
C ASN A 310 -3.08 -4.30 -20.98
N ASN A 311 -3.59 -3.65 -19.93
CA ASN A 311 -3.03 -2.38 -19.44
C ASN A 311 -2.82 -2.46 -17.91
N TYR A 312 -1.58 -2.77 -17.54
CA TYR A 312 -1.19 -2.92 -16.13
C TYR A 312 -1.25 -1.62 -15.34
N VAL A 313 -0.87 -0.49 -15.96
CA VAL A 313 -0.87 0.82 -15.31
C VAL A 313 -2.29 1.25 -14.96
N SER A 314 -3.22 1.19 -15.92
CA SER A 314 -4.63 1.52 -15.68
C SER A 314 -5.25 0.61 -14.62
N LEU A 315 -4.93 -0.69 -14.67
CA LEU A 315 -5.39 -1.64 -13.66
C LEU A 315 -4.95 -1.20 -12.25
N MET A 316 -3.66 -0.97 -12.04
CA MET A 316 -3.13 -0.63 -10.72
C MET A 316 -3.75 0.65 -10.17
N ILE A 317 -3.81 1.73 -10.95
CA ILE A 317 -4.39 3.00 -10.50
C ILE A 317 -5.88 2.83 -10.15
N THR A 318 -6.63 2.07 -10.95
CA THR A 318 -8.05 1.79 -10.68
C THR A 318 -8.23 0.98 -9.39
N LEU A 319 -7.37 -0.02 -9.15
CA LEU A 319 -7.42 -0.81 -7.91
C LEU A 319 -7.16 0.05 -6.67
N MET A 320 -6.22 1.01 -6.75
CA MET A 320 -5.95 1.94 -5.65
C MET A 320 -7.20 2.77 -5.31
N VAL A 321 -7.93 3.27 -6.30
CA VAL A 321 -9.21 3.98 -6.06
C VAL A 321 -10.23 3.06 -5.37
N ILE A 322 -10.36 1.83 -5.81
CA ILE A 322 -11.30 0.85 -5.24
C ILE A 322 -10.97 0.55 -3.77
N TYR A 323 -9.69 0.53 -3.38
CA TYR A 323 -9.28 0.25 -1.99
C TYR A 323 -9.79 1.29 -1.00
N THR A 324 -9.97 2.54 -1.39
CA THR A 324 -10.51 3.60 -0.54
C THR A 324 -11.96 3.33 -0.09
N ILE A 325 -12.71 2.51 -0.84
CA ILE A 325 -14.07 2.08 -0.47
C ILE A 325 -14.03 0.74 0.27
N ILE A 326 -13.22 -0.20 -0.20
CA ILE A 326 -13.10 -1.53 0.42
C ILE A 326 -12.62 -1.43 1.88
N ILE A 327 -11.85 -0.40 2.23
CA ILE A 327 -11.32 -0.21 3.59
C ILE A 327 -12.39 0.20 4.62
N ILE A 328 -13.56 0.68 4.20
CA ILE A 328 -14.59 1.25 5.09
C ILE A 328 -14.96 0.32 6.27
N PRO A 329 -15.23 -0.98 6.08
CA PRO A 329 -15.54 -1.86 7.20
C PRO A 329 -14.37 -1.98 8.19
N SER A 330 -13.15 -2.04 7.69
CA SER A 330 -11.95 -2.12 8.54
C SER A 330 -11.77 -0.87 9.40
N LEU A 331 -11.95 0.32 8.83
CA LEU A 331 -11.92 1.59 9.55
C LEU A 331 -13.04 1.67 10.60
N PHE A 332 -14.25 1.25 10.23
CA PHE A 332 -15.38 1.26 11.15
C PHE A 332 -15.12 0.40 12.39
N PHE A 333 -14.73 -0.86 12.21
CA PHE A 333 -14.46 -1.74 13.34
C PHE A 333 -13.22 -1.33 14.13
N LEU A 334 -12.17 -0.85 13.48
CA LEU A 334 -10.98 -0.34 14.15
C LEU A 334 -11.31 0.83 15.08
N GLY A 335 -12.06 1.83 14.61
CA GLY A 335 -12.46 2.98 15.41
C GLY A 335 -13.37 2.59 16.58
N ARG A 336 -14.28 1.63 16.38
CA ARG A 336 -15.15 1.12 17.46
C ARG A 336 -14.39 0.33 18.50
N LEU A 337 -13.46 -0.54 18.09
CA LEU A 337 -12.67 -1.40 19.00
C LEU A 337 -11.67 -0.57 19.82
N THR A 338 -10.96 0.36 19.17
CA THR A 338 -9.99 1.22 19.88
C THR A 338 -10.63 2.22 20.83
N SER A 339 -11.91 2.48 20.67
CA SER A 339 -12.72 3.30 21.61
C SER A 339 -13.38 2.46 22.73
N ASN A 340 -13.30 1.12 22.66
CA ASN A 340 -13.94 0.23 23.63
C ASN A 340 -13.01 -0.01 24.84
N GLN A 341 -13.52 0.23 26.05
CA GLN A 341 -12.79 0.08 27.32
C GLN A 341 -12.28 -1.36 27.56
N GLU A 342 -13.13 -2.34 27.32
CA GLU A 342 -12.81 -3.75 27.52
C GLU A 342 -11.76 -4.22 26.51
N CYS A 343 -11.96 -3.91 25.23
CA CYS A 343 -11.03 -4.26 24.17
C CYS A 343 -9.63 -3.66 24.38
N MET A 344 -9.56 -2.45 24.92
CA MET A 344 -8.33 -1.70 25.14
C MET A 344 -7.76 -1.83 26.57
N ASN A 345 -8.18 -2.84 27.33
CA ASN A 345 -7.69 -3.08 28.69
C ASN A 345 -7.74 -1.82 29.58
N GLY A 346 -8.84 -1.04 29.51
CA GLY A 346 -9.04 0.20 30.27
C GLY A 346 -8.29 1.43 29.74
N LYS A 347 -7.62 1.33 28.58
CA LYS A 347 -6.84 2.43 27.96
C LYS A 347 -7.31 2.73 26.52
N PRO A 348 -8.61 3.03 26.30
CA PRO A 348 -9.12 3.35 24.97
C PRO A 348 -8.53 4.65 24.43
N LEU A 349 -8.77 4.93 23.16
CA LEU A 349 -8.50 6.25 22.58
C LEU A 349 -9.21 7.34 23.36
N LYS A 350 -8.54 8.45 23.60
CA LYS A 350 -9.16 9.63 24.22
C LYS A 350 -10.17 10.25 23.23
N ARG A 351 -11.14 10.99 23.73
CA ARG A 351 -12.19 11.59 22.89
C ARG A 351 -11.67 12.37 21.70
N TYR A 352 -10.61 13.16 21.88
CA TYR A 352 -10.01 13.92 20.78
C TYR A 352 -9.26 13.01 19.79
N GLU A 353 -8.58 11.95 20.23
CA GLU A 353 -7.90 10.98 19.35
C GLU A 353 -8.96 10.23 18.52
N THR A 354 -10.08 9.85 19.13
CA THR A 354 -11.21 9.24 18.42
C THR A 354 -11.82 10.18 17.39
N ALA A 355 -11.98 11.47 17.72
CA ALA A 355 -12.48 12.45 16.76
C ALA A 355 -11.53 12.62 15.57
N ILE A 356 -10.23 12.74 15.81
CA ILE A 356 -9.21 12.82 14.75
C ILE A 356 -9.26 11.57 13.88
N PHE A 357 -9.30 10.37 14.49
CA PHE A 357 -9.39 9.11 13.73
C PHE A 357 -10.60 9.11 12.77
N TRP A 358 -11.77 9.53 13.23
CA TRP A 358 -12.97 9.55 12.37
C TRP A 358 -12.90 10.63 11.29
N VAL A 359 -12.30 11.78 11.57
CA VAL A 359 -12.06 12.82 10.56
C VAL A 359 -11.12 12.30 9.48
N MET A 360 -10.02 11.65 9.86
CA MET A 360 -9.07 11.05 8.91
C MET A 360 -9.70 9.90 8.12
N SER A 361 -10.48 9.04 8.79
CA SER A 361 -11.22 7.97 8.10
C SER A 361 -12.24 8.53 7.10
N LEU A 362 -12.94 9.60 7.46
CA LEU A 362 -13.90 10.26 6.56
C LEU A 362 -13.20 10.87 5.34
N SER A 363 -12.02 11.47 5.50
CA SER A 363 -11.29 12.03 4.36
C SER A 363 -10.92 10.96 3.32
N ILE A 364 -10.53 9.75 3.77
CA ILE A 364 -10.25 8.60 2.89
C ILE A 364 -11.52 8.20 2.12
N VAL A 365 -12.64 8.09 2.82
CA VAL A 365 -13.93 7.69 2.21
C VAL A 365 -14.42 8.73 1.21
N VAL A 366 -14.28 10.02 1.53
CA VAL A 366 -14.66 11.11 0.61
C VAL A 366 -13.80 11.07 -0.64
N ALA A 367 -12.48 10.93 -0.51
CA ALA A 367 -11.59 10.76 -1.66
C ALA A 367 -12.01 9.57 -2.53
N GLY A 368 -12.36 8.43 -1.89
CA GLY A 368 -12.83 7.25 -2.61
C GLY A 368 -14.15 7.44 -3.35
N ILE A 369 -15.15 8.06 -2.72
CA ILE A 369 -16.45 8.32 -3.35
C ILE A 369 -16.26 9.24 -4.56
N THR A 370 -15.45 10.30 -4.43
CA THR A 370 -15.18 11.20 -5.57
C THR A 370 -14.44 10.46 -6.69
N GLY A 371 -13.43 9.64 -6.36
CA GLY A 371 -12.70 8.87 -7.36
C GLY A 371 -13.56 7.85 -8.10
N ILE A 372 -14.42 7.10 -7.40
CA ILE A 372 -15.32 6.11 -8.04
C ILE A 372 -16.36 6.79 -8.91
N ALA A 373 -16.93 7.92 -8.48
CA ALA A 373 -17.86 8.68 -9.29
C ALA A 373 -17.28 9.16 -10.64
N LEU A 374 -15.96 9.11 -10.78
CA LEU A 374 -15.25 9.49 -12.01
C LEU A 374 -14.85 8.27 -12.88
N ILE A 375 -14.98 7.04 -12.35
CA ILE A 375 -14.79 5.79 -13.11
C ILE A 375 -16.07 5.39 -13.84
N VAL A 376 -17.23 5.68 -13.24
CA VAL A 376 -18.57 5.37 -13.73
C VAL A 376 -19.09 6.48 -14.66
#